data_9462b5e1ec0187e46a4e82d7d48c54ff
#
_entry.id   9462b5e1ec0187e46a4e82d7d48c54ff
#
_cell.length_a   1.000
_cell.length_b   1.000
_cell.length_c   1.000
_cell.angle_alpha   90.00
_cell.angle_beta   90.00
_cell.angle_gamma   90.00
#
_symmetry.space_group_name_H-M   'P 1'
#
loop_
_entity.id
_entity.type
_entity.pdbx_description
1 polymer ?
#
loop_
_entity_poly.entity_id
_entity_poly.type
_entity_poly.pdbx_seq_one_letter_code
_entity_poly.pdbx_strand_id
1 'polypeptide(L)'
;SAKKLLEDAYLTQSAAFHIHQSVEKCFKALIEDLNLRVPKIHDLEKLLGIIIEHDIILKTNTEIISMINDVYIETRYPNNQGLIPEGIPSIEFIQEIYSFAETLYNEINQLLDK
;
A
#
# COMPACT_ATOMS: atom_id res chain seq x y z
N SER A 1 -23.84 -0.79 -17.77
CA SER A 1 -23.37 -1.67 -18.83
C SER A 1 -22.12 -2.43 -18.40
N ALA A 2 -21.88 -3.54 -19.04
CA ALA A 2 -20.69 -4.34 -18.76
C ALA A 2 -19.41 -3.56 -19.00
N LYS A 3 -19.39 -2.73 -20.03
CA LYS A 3 -18.22 -1.92 -20.34
C LYS A 3 -17.92 -0.95 -19.20
N LYS A 4 -18.93 -0.32 -18.64
CA LYS A 4 -18.74 0.62 -17.53
C LYS A 4 -18.23 -0.12 -16.29
N LEU A 5 -18.75 -1.30 -15.99
CA LEU A 5 -18.28 -2.08 -14.85
C LEU A 5 -16.81 -2.46 -15.01
N LEU A 6 -16.38 -2.80 -16.22
CA LEU A 6 -14.99 -3.13 -16.48
C LEU A 6 -14.08 -1.92 -16.33
N GLU A 7 -14.54 -0.76 -16.79
CA GLU A 7 -13.78 0.47 -16.62
C GLU A 7 -13.63 0.84 -15.14
N ASP A 8 -14.71 0.74 -14.37
CA ASP A 8 -14.68 1.03 -12.94
C ASP A 8 -13.76 0.06 -12.20
N ALA A 9 -13.80 -1.23 -12.54
CA ALA A 9 -12.93 -2.22 -11.95
C ALA A 9 -11.46 -1.91 -12.26
N TYR A 10 -11.17 -1.52 -13.50
CA TYR A 10 -9.81 -1.17 -13.88
C TYR A 10 -9.32 0.04 -13.07
N LEU A 11 -10.17 1.05 -12.91
CA LEU A 11 -9.79 2.25 -12.19
C LEU A 11 -9.52 1.97 -10.72
N THR A 12 -10.34 1.15 -10.07
CA THR A 12 -10.11 0.82 -8.66
C THR A 12 -8.86 -0.03 -8.47
N GLN A 13 -8.61 -0.97 -9.37
CA GLN A 13 -7.39 -1.78 -9.32
C GLN A 13 -6.15 -0.92 -9.52
N SER A 14 -6.21 -0.01 -10.49
CA SER A 14 -5.10 0.89 -10.75
C SER A 14 -4.83 1.80 -9.57
N ALA A 15 -5.87 2.33 -8.94
CA ALA A 15 -5.74 3.17 -7.76
C ALA A 15 -5.10 2.40 -6.61
N ALA A 16 -5.55 1.16 -6.38
CA ALA A 16 -4.99 0.33 -5.32
C ALA A 16 -3.50 0.07 -5.56
N PHE A 17 -3.12 -0.19 -6.80
CA PHE A 17 -1.72 -0.39 -7.17
C PHE A 17 -0.88 0.86 -6.87
N HIS A 18 -1.38 2.03 -7.24
CA HIS A 18 -0.67 3.29 -7.01
C HIS A 18 -0.54 3.61 -5.53
N ILE A 19 -1.59 3.31 -4.76
CA ILE A 19 -1.54 3.52 -3.30
C ILE A 19 -0.48 2.61 -2.69
N HIS A 20 -0.45 1.34 -3.08
CA HIS A 20 0.57 0.41 -2.61
C HIS A 20 1.97 0.95 -2.92
N GLN A 21 2.20 1.39 -4.15
CA GLN A 21 3.49 1.94 -4.54
C GLN A 21 3.86 3.17 -3.73
N SER A 22 2.90 4.02 -3.44
CA SER A 22 3.12 5.22 -2.65
C SER A 22 3.59 4.86 -1.23
N VAL A 23 2.92 3.91 -0.59
CA VAL A 23 3.30 3.46 0.75
C VAL A 23 4.67 2.78 0.71
N GLU A 24 4.91 1.97 -0.31
CA GLU A 24 6.21 1.31 -0.48
C GLU A 24 7.34 2.33 -0.57
N LYS A 25 7.16 3.37 -1.37
CA LYS A 25 8.17 4.42 -1.52
C LYS A 25 8.41 5.16 -0.21
N CYS A 26 7.34 5.42 0.55
CA CYS A 26 7.47 6.07 1.85
C CYS A 26 8.30 5.23 2.80
N PHE A 27 8.01 3.94 2.88
CA PHE A 27 8.77 3.04 3.76
C PHE A 27 10.23 2.93 3.32
N LYS A 28 10.46 2.82 2.02
CA LYS A 28 11.83 2.72 1.50
C LYS A 28 12.63 4.00 1.74
N ALA A 29 12.00 5.16 1.61
CA ALA A 29 12.66 6.43 1.91
C ALA A 29 13.07 6.50 3.37
N LEU A 30 12.21 6.03 4.26
CA LEU A 30 12.53 6.02 5.69
C LEU A 30 13.67 5.06 6.00
N ILE A 31 13.66 3.88 5.37
CA ILE A 31 14.74 2.90 5.54
C ILE A 31 16.07 3.48 5.05
N GLU A 32 16.05 4.16 3.92
CA GLU A 32 17.24 4.81 3.39
C GLU A 32 17.75 5.91 4.33
N ASP A 33 16.83 6.67 4.92
CA ASP A 33 17.18 7.72 5.87
C ASP A 33 17.86 7.16 7.13
N LEU A 34 17.59 5.91 7.45
CA LEU A 34 18.24 5.21 8.56
C LEU A 34 19.63 4.69 8.19
N ASN A 35 20.11 4.99 7.00
CA ASN A 35 21.37 4.51 6.47
C ASN A 35 21.44 2.99 6.33
N LEU A 36 20.29 2.39 6.08
CA LEU A 36 20.18 0.96 5.86
C LEU A 36 20.08 0.69 4.37
N ARG A 37 20.47 -0.51 3.98
CA ARG A 37 20.29 -0.96 2.61
C ARG A 37 18.81 -1.19 2.36
N VAL A 38 18.26 -0.56 1.31
CA VAL A 38 16.86 -0.73 0.95
C VAL A 38 16.69 -2.06 0.22
N PRO A 39 15.88 -2.98 0.75
CA PRO A 39 15.69 -4.26 0.09
C PRO A 39 14.83 -4.13 -1.16
N LYS A 40 15.08 -4.99 -2.13
CA LYS A 40 14.32 -4.99 -3.39
C LYS A 40 13.08 -5.86 -3.26
N ILE A 41 12.20 -5.48 -2.34
CA ILE A 41 10.96 -6.20 -2.08
C ILE A 41 9.80 -5.22 -2.17
N HIS A 42 8.59 -5.77 -2.35
CA HIS A 42 7.35 -4.99 -2.44
C HIS A 42 6.39 -5.32 -1.29
N ASP A 43 6.79 -6.14 -0.37
CA ASP A 43 5.97 -6.56 0.77
C ASP A 43 6.00 -5.47 1.84
N LEU A 44 4.87 -4.78 1.99
CA LEU A 44 4.78 -3.66 2.93
C LEU A 44 4.96 -4.09 4.38
N GLU A 45 4.51 -5.29 4.73
CA GLU A 45 4.64 -5.77 6.09
C GLU A 45 6.10 -6.02 6.45
N LYS A 46 6.87 -6.55 5.51
CA LYS A 46 8.30 -6.75 5.73
C LYS A 46 9.06 -5.43 5.83
N LEU A 47 8.70 -4.47 4.99
CA LEU A 47 9.31 -3.15 5.06
C LEU A 47 9.00 -2.46 6.39
N LEU A 48 7.74 -2.55 6.83
CA LEU A 48 7.35 -2.00 8.12
C LEU A 48 8.10 -2.69 9.26
N GLY A 49 8.31 -4.00 9.17
CA GLY A 49 9.07 -4.74 10.17
C GLY A 49 10.47 -4.21 10.35
N ILE A 50 11.14 -3.87 9.24
CA ILE A 50 12.48 -3.29 9.31
C ILE A 50 12.47 -1.95 10.06
N ILE A 51 11.47 -1.13 9.75
CA ILE A 51 11.33 0.18 10.40
C ILE A 51 11.11 0.03 11.90
N ILE A 52 10.24 -0.89 12.29
CA ILE A 52 9.92 -1.13 13.69
C ILE A 52 11.15 -1.67 14.45
N GLU A 53 11.94 -2.52 13.81
CA GLU A 53 13.16 -3.06 14.42
C GLU A 53 14.18 -1.97 14.77
N HIS A 54 14.09 -0.82 14.11
CA HIS A 54 15.01 0.29 14.35
C HIS A 54 14.40 1.36 15.25
N ASP A 55 13.46 0.96 16.09
CA ASP A 55 12.88 1.78 17.15
C ASP A 55 12.09 2.99 16.64
N ILE A 56 11.63 2.95 15.41
CA ILE A 56 10.76 3.97 14.89
C ILE A 56 9.31 3.54 15.09
N ILE A 57 8.56 4.35 15.81
CA ILE A 57 7.15 4.09 16.06
C ILE A 57 6.33 4.95 15.11
N LEU A 58 5.59 4.29 14.24
CA LEU A 58 4.64 4.96 13.36
C LEU A 58 3.25 4.82 13.95
N LYS A 59 2.47 5.90 13.88
CA LYS A 59 1.07 5.88 14.30
C LYS A 59 0.22 5.26 13.21
N THR A 60 0.68 4.13 12.69
CA THR A 60 0.03 3.51 11.56
C THR A 60 -0.80 2.32 12.00
N ASN A 61 -1.87 2.07 11.26
CA ASN A 61 -2.72 0.91 11.50
C ASN A 61 -2.17 -0.25 10.67
N THR A 62 -1.61 -1.24 11.36
CA THR A 62 -0.99 -2.38 10.67
C THR A 62 -2.01 -3.21 9.90
N GLU A 63 -3.27 -3.22 10.33
CA GLU A 63 -4.32 -3.93 9.60
C GLU A 63 -4.54 -3.32 8.21
N ILE A 64 -4.51 -2.00 8.11
CA ILE A 64 -4.68 -1.33 6.82
C ILE A 64 -3.48 -1.61 5.92
N ILE A 65 -2.27 -1.64 6.47
CA ILE A 65 -1.07 -2.00 5.72
C ILE A 65 -1.23 -3.41 5.13
N SER A 66 -1.71 -4.35 5.94
CA SER A 66 -1.93 -5.72 5.48
C SER A 66 -2.97 -5.76 4.37
N MET A 67 -4.05 -4.99 4.49
CA MET A 67 -5.10 -4.93 3.48
C MET A 67 -4.59 -4.35 2.16
N ILE A 68 -3.78 -3.29 2.23
CA ILE A 68 -3.17 -2.71 1.03
C ILE A 68 -2.26 -3.73 0.34
N ASN A 69 -1.49 -4.45 1.14
CA ASN A 69 -0.58 -5.46 0.63
C ASN A 69 -1.33 -6.60 -0.06
N ASP A 70 -2.43 -7.05 0.56
CA ASP A 70 -3.24 -8.13 -0.01
C ASP A 70 -3.90 -7.71 -1.32
N VAL A 71 -4.43 -6.51 -1.39
CA VAL A 71 -5.07 -6.00 -2.61
C VAL A 71 -4.03 -5.89 -3.73
N TYR A 72 -2.81 -5.46 -3.41
CA TYR A 72 -1.75 -5.40 -4.40
C TYR A 72 -1.47 -6.79 -5.01
N ILE A 73 -1.39 -7.80 -4.15
CA ILE A 73 -1.14 -9.17 -4.61
C ILE A 73 -2.29 -9.65 -5.50
N GLU A 74 -3.53 -9.41 -5.09
CA GLU A 74 -4.70 -9.85 -5.86
C GLU A 74 -4.80 -9.15 -7.21
N THR A 75 -4.49 -7.86 -7.27
CA THR A 75 -4.58 -7.12 -8.52
C THR A 75 -3.41 -7.40 -9.45
N ARG A 76 -2.24 -7.68 -8.89
CA ARG A 76 -1.05 -7.94 -9.69
C ARG A 76 -1.03 -9.37 -10.23
N TYR A 77 -1.64 -10.31 -9.54
CA TYR A 77 -1.68 -11.72 -9.93
C TYR A 77 -3.11 -12.17 -10.09
N PRO A 78 -3.78 -11.71 -11.18
CA PRO A 78 -5.21 -11.96 -11.35
C PRO A 78 -5.58 -13.41 -11.57
N ASN A 79 -4.60 -14.29 -11.71
CA ASN A 79 -4.83 -15.72 -11.91
C ASN A 79 -5.17 -16.47 -10.63
N ASN A 80 -5.41 -15.75 -9.55
CA ASN A 80 -5.82 -16.39 -8.32
C ASN A 80 -7.25 -16.88 -8.45
N GLN A 81 -7.43 -17.81 -9.38
CA GLN A 81 -8.55 -18.74 -9.41
C GLN A 81 -9.91 -18.11 -9.66
N GLY A 82 -9.95 -17.06 -10.46
CA GLY A 82 -11.23 -16.53 -10.89
C GLY A 82 -12.04 -15.88 -9.78
N LEU A 83 -11.39 -15.47 -8.71
CA LEU A 83 -12.04 -14.79 -7.59
C LEU A 83 -12.18 -13.31 -7.83
N ILE A 84 -12.14 -12.91 -9.08
CA ILE A 84 -12.08 -11.51 -9.45
C ILE A 84 -13.23 -10.67 -8.94
N PRO A 85 -14.50 -11.12 -8.96
CA PRO A 85 -15.56 -10.26 -8.46
C PRO A 85 -15.39 -9.90 -6.98
N GLU A 86 -14.81 -10.80 -6.20
CA GLU A 86 -14.55 -10.55 -4.79
C GLU A 86 -13.21 -9.87 -4.57
N GLY A 87 -12.28 -10.01 -5.51
CA GLY A 87 -10.98 -9.39 -5.43
C GLY A 87 -10.92 -7.94 -5.90
N ILE A 88 -12.01 -7.43 -6.50
CA ILE A 88 -12.04 -6.05 -6.97
C ILE A 88 -12.35 -5.13 -5.79
N PRO A 89 -11.45 -4.19 -5.47
CA PRO A 89 -11.71 -3.29 -4.35
C PRO A 89 -12.86 -2.35 -4.64
N SER A 90 -13.65 -2.05 -3.62
CA SER A 90 -14.75 -1.10 -3.73
C SER A 90 -14.19 0.32 -3.73
N ILE A 91 -15.00 1.26 -4.22
CA ILE A 91 -14.62 2.68 -4.22
C ILE A 91 -14.44 3.15 -2.78
N GLU A 92 -15.30 2.73 -1.88
CA GLU A 92 -15.21 3.09 -0.46
C GLU A 92 -13.90 2.61 0.15
N PHE A 93 -13.49 1.40 -0.17
CA PHE A 93 -12.21 0.87 0.30
C PHE A 93 -11.04 1.68 -0.25
N ILE A 94 -11.08 2.02 -1.54
CA ILE A 94 -10.04 2.83 -2.16
C ILE A 94 -9.93 4.19 -1.47
N GLN A 95 -11.07 4.81 -1.15
CA GLN A 95 -11.08 6.09 -0.45
C GLN A 95 -10.45 5.96 0.94
N GLU A 96 -10.76 4.87 1.62
CA GLU A 96 -10.21 4.61 2.95
C GLU A 96 -8.69 4.46 2.92
N ILE A 97 -8.19 3.62 2.01
CA ILE A 97 -6.74 3.41 1.95
C ILE A 97 -6.00 4.63 1.38
N TYR A 98 -6.65 5.41 0.53
CA TYR A 98 -6.07 6.66 0.05
C TYR A 98 -5.87 7.64 1.20
N SER A 99 -6.90 7.83 2.02
CA SER A 99 -6.81 8.71 3.20
C SER A 99 -5.73 8.22 4.16
N PHE A 100 -5.66 6.93 4.37
CA PHE A 100 -4.63 6.33 5.21
C PHE A 100 -3.24 6.63 4.65
N ALA A 101 -3.06 6.46 3.34
CA ALA A 101 -1.77 6.68 2.70
C ALA A 101 -1.33 8.15 2.81
N GLU A 102 -2.27 9.08 2.70
CA GLU A 102 -1.97 10.49 2.87
C GLU A 102 -1.49 10.80 4.29
N THR A 103 -2.17 10.24 5.27
CA THR A 103 -1.80 10.43 6.68
C THR A 103 -0.41 9.85 6.93
N LEU A 104 -0.15 8.68 6.41
CA LEU A 104 1.16 8.03 6.55
C LEU A 104 2.25 8.83 5.86
N TYR A 105 1.97 9.32 4.66
CA TYR A 105 2.92 10.14 3.91
C TYR A 105 3.32 11.38 4.72
N ASN A 106 2.34 12.05 5.30
CA ASN A 106 2.60 13.25 6.10
C ASN A 106 3.42 12.90 7.35
N GLU A 107 3.09 11.81 7.99
CA GLU A 107 3.83 11.36 9.17
C GLU A 107 5.29 11.08 8.84
N ILE A 108 5.54 10.36 7.76
CA ILE A 108 6.90 10.01 7.35
C ILE A 108 7.68 11.24 6.93
N ASN A 109 7.04 12.16 6.21
CA ASN A 109 7.69 13.41 5.84
C ASN A 109 8.15 14.21 7.05
N GLN A 110 7.35 14.23 8.11
CA GLN A 110 7.75 14.91 9.34
C GLN A 110 8.97 14.24 9.97
N LEU A 111 9.06 12.92 9.89
CA LEU A 111 10.22 12.20 10.40
C LEU A 111 11.47 12.47 9.55
N LEU A 112 11.32 12.59 8.24
CA LEU A 112 12.43 12.82 7.33
C LEU A 112 12.95 14.26 7.41
N ASP A 113 12.12 15.21 7.77
CA ASP A 113 12.47 16.62 7.83
C ASP A 113 13.31 16.99 9.07
N LYS A 114 13.59 16.04 9.91
CA LYS A 114 14.44 16.28 11.09
C LYS A 114 15.94 16.21 10.72
#